data_aa627a3357e0c9504234a95cf77d8028
#
_entry.id   aa627a3357e0c9504234a95cf77d8028
#
_cell.length_a   1.000
_cell.length_b   1.000
_cell.length_c   1.000
_cell.angle_alpha   90.00
_cell.angle_beta   90.00
_cell.angle_gamma   90.00
#
_symmetry.space_group_name_H-M   'P 1'
#
loop_
_entity.id
_entity.type
_entity.pdbx_description
1 polymer ?
#
loop_
_entity_poly.entity_id
_entity_poly.type
_entity_poly.pdbx_seq_one_letter_code
_entity_poly.pdbx_strand_id
1 'polypeptide(L)'
;YDTDKGRWNIMRTRYDKTHQYRVLGRPQFGNDISVADSIWTNIHVPITEEMIRDLVANPPDSTFEDDLYYRDNLDARDRILKDVYGFHNRIKDSLYRSAIKSGDSLLELAVGRAGDLLKWKRTKPSLVVGIDSSSACLLSPRQGACVRYLKEKMNHPNEYLPPVLFINGDMTKPLFEGDNKYANIVTGTEPAPTPYLSKFAGHTEFDVVSCQMAIHYACESEETFKVFVSNLENHGKGMFFGTCLDGAAVYALMLGKKSHMFRAGRQIFGEFVKEYDDGTGWTEEFGQAISVKLESFEQPQKEYLVPFEKMTAILKEAGYDLIGSTMFADHYSDQNSVTLTQEHQAFSFLHRSFVFEKSKEPKKPKETEKQEVTLPVVEPEVKDERSEQEKPSEAKALPKKKIIKKVAEPGAEPVLFFGADEGKGEWRALSNMYEAPFQIDSITFPTVEHYFQWAKAKQFGDGAIADKILKTPSPKAVKALGKKVKDFVKEEWDKTKDGIMRMAVKAKFIQHPDLKTKLLETGKRPIGEASARDKYWGIGTSADTSKANDPSKWPGKNVLGKMLMELRTELTQ
;
A
#
# COMPACT_ATOMS: atom_id res chain seq x y z
N TYR A 1 0.15 24.90 8.67
CA TYR A 1 -1.29 24.65 8.59
C TYR A 1 -1.96 25.39 9.75
N ASP A 2 -3.06 26.07 9.47
CA ASP A 2 -3.86 26.77 10.49
C ASP A 2 -5.00 25.83 10.86
N THR A 3 -4.89 25.17 12.00
CA THR A 3 -5.87 24.17 12.48
C THR A 3 -7.22 24.80 12.75
N ASP A 4 -7.26 26.09 13.18
CA ASP A 4 -8.50 26.79 13.53
C ASP A 4 -9.30 27.19 12.29
N LYS A 5 -8.61 27.36 11.16
CA LYS A 5 -9.22 27.74 9.87
C LYS A 5 -9.28 26.59 8.86
N GLY A 6 -8.75 25.42 9.21
CA GLY A 6 -8.73 24.26 8.34
C GLY A 6 -8.02 24.48 6.99
N ARG A 7 -7.01 25.36 6.93
CA ARG A 7 -6.33 25.71 5.69
C ARG A 7 -4.86 26.04 5.88
N TRP A 8 -4.10 25.90 4.80
CA TRP A 8 -2.72 26.37 4.74
C TRP A 8 -2.68 27.90 4.74
N ASN A 9 -1.95 28.49 5.68
CA ASN A 9 -1.65 29.91 5.68
C ASN A 9 -0.33 30.17 4.97
N ILE A 10 -0.30 31.18 4.12
CA ILE A 10 0.93 31.65 3.50
C ILE A 10 1.73 32.40 4.57
N MET A 11 2.81 31.79 5.04
CA MET A 11 3.67 32.42 6.07
C MET A 11 4.54 33.54 5.50
N ARG A 12 5.01 33.39 4.26
CA ARG A 12 5.77 34.42 3.54
C ARG A 12 5.85 34.10 2.05
N THR A 13 6.03 35.12 1.23
CA THR A 13 6.37 35.01 -0.18
C THR A 13 7.85 34.67 -0.34
N ARG A 14 8.17 33.59 -1.06
CA ARG A 14 9.54 33.25 -1.44
C ARG A 14 9.94 34.06 -2.70
N TYR A 15 10.34 35.31 -2.51
CA TYR A 15 10.74 36.22 -3.61
C TYR A 15 11.89 35.65 -4.45
N ASP A 16 12.83 34.95 -3.81
CA ASP A 16 13.96 34.25 -4.43
C ASP A 16 13.46 33.21 -5.47
N LYS A 17 12.57 32.33 -5.08
CA LYS A 17 12.00 31.32 -5.99
C LYS A 17 11.08 31.93 -7.02
N THR A 18 10.20 32.87 -6.63
CA THR A 18 9.30 33.56 -7.57
C THR A 18 10.08 34.29 -8.65
N HIS A 19 11.18 34.97 -8.28
CA HIS A 19 12.07 35.63 -9.22
C HIS A 19 12.73 34.62 -10.16
N GLN A 20 13.29 33.53 -9.63
CA GLN A 20 13.92 32.47 -10.40
C GLN A 20 12.96 31.83 -11.41
N TYR A 21 11.72 31.57 -11.04
CA TYR A 21 10.70 31.03 -11.94
C TYR A 21 10.31 32.02 -13.03
N ARG A 22 10.21 33.32 -12.72
CA ARG A 22 9.96 34.38 -13.70
C ARG A 22 11.09 34.52 -14.70
N VAL A 23 12.34 34.55 -14.23
CA VAL A 23 13.53 34.62 -15.09
C VAL A 23 13.65 33.39 -16.01
N LEU A 24 13.25 32.20 -15.53
CA LEU A 24 13.28 30.98 -16.31
C LEU A 24 12.02 30.76 -17.18
N GLY A 25 11.05 31.71 -17.15
CA GLY A 25 9.83 31.63 -17.96
C GLY A 25 8.90 30.45 -17.59
N ARG A 26 9.00 29.92 -16.36
CA ARG A 26 8.19 28.78 -15.93
C ARG A 26 6.78 29.21 -15.49
N PRO A 27 5.72 28.52 -15.94
CA PRO A 27 4.34 28.94 -15.67
C PRO A 27 3.81 28.64 -14.25
N GLN A 28 4.54 27.90 -13.43
CA GLN A 28 4.11 27.50 -12.09
C GLN A 28 4.83 28.32 -11.00
N PHE A 29 4.03 28.96 -10.14
CA PHE A 29 4.48 29.85 -9.05
C PHE A 29 4.17 29.25 -7.67
N GLY A 30 4.22 27.96 -7.48
CA GLY A 30 3.89 27.30 -6.23
C GLY A 30 4.90 26.23 -5.82
N ASN A 31 4.75 25.75 -4.60
CA ASN A 31 5.45 24.54 -4.20
C ASN A 31 4.94 23.36 -5.05
N ASP A 32 5.85 22.53 -5.51
CA ASP A 32 5.54 21.27 -6.15
C ASP A 32 4.76 20.36 -5.18
N ILE A 33 3.95 19.45 -5.70
CA ILE A 33 3.21 18.45 -4.93
C ILE A 33 4.15 17.61 -4.07
N SER A 34 5.37 17.34 -4.56
CA SER A 34 6.43 16.66 -3.80
C SER A 34 6.87 17.44 -2.54
N VAL A 35 6.80 18.75 -2.57
CA VAL A 35 7.06 19.60 -1.39
C VAL A 35 5.87 19.54 -0.42
N ALA A 36 4.64 19.46 -0.93
CA ALA A 36 3.46 19.28 -0.10
C ALA A 36 3.45 17.88 0.55
N ASP A 37 3.85 16.83 -0.18
CA ASP A 37 4.00 15.47 0.33
C ASP A 37 5.14 15.37 1.36
N SER A 38 6.26 16.05 1.12
CA SER A 38 7.36 16.18 2.10
C SER A 38 6.93 16.92 3.36
N ILE A 39 6.12 18.00 3.21
CA ILE A 39 5.56 18.72 4.35
C ILE A 39 4.52 17.85 5.08
N TRP A 40 3.69 17.10 4.37
CA TRP A 40 2.77 16.14 4.96
C TRP A 40 3.50 15.09 5.80
N THR A 41 4.58 14.52 5.26
CA THR A 41 5.44 13.57 5.99
C THR A 41 6.05 14.22 7.23
N ASN A 42 6.53 15.48 7.12
CA ASN A 42 7.09 16.22 8.24
C ASN A 42 6.05 16.66 9.29
N ILE A 43 4.77 16.74 8.94
CA ILE A 43 3.70 17.02 9.92
C ILE A 43 3.41 15.79 10.78
N HIS A 44 3.54 14.58 10.21
CA HIS A 44 3.32 13.32 10.92
C HIS A 44 4.58 12.85 11.66
N VAL A 45 5.75 13.34 11.25
CA VAL A 45 7.03 13.19 11.94
C VAL A 45 7.64 14.60 12.06
N PRO A 46 7.17 15.44 12.99
CA PRO A 46 7.62 16.81 13.08
C PRO A 46 9.09 16.85 13.47
N ILE A 47 9.88 17.62 12.70
CA ILE A 47 11.20 18.05 13.17
C ILE A 47 10.94 19.01 14.33
N THR A 48 11.20 18.57 15.56
CA THR A 48 11.02 19.39 16.75
C THR A 48 12.16 20.40 16.90
N GLU A 49 11.92 21.44 17.68
CA GLU A 49 12.97 22.42 18.01
C GLU A 49 14.16 21.77 18.73
N GLU A 50 13.90 20.74 19.54
CA GLU A 50 14.91 19.93 20.22
C GLU A 50 15.79 19.15 19.23
N MET A 51 15.19 18.53 18.20
CA MET A 51 15.95 17.84 17.14
C MET A 51 16.87 18.80 16.38
N ILE A 52 16.45 20.06 16.18
CA ILE A 52 17.28 21.09 15.52
C ILE A 52 18.38 21.58 16.46
N ARG A 53 18.08 21.72 17.75
CA ARG A 53 19.01 22.25 18.76
C ARG A 53 20.12 21.25 19.07
N ASP A 54 19.77 19.97 19.17
CA ASP A 54 20.71 18.92 19.60
C ASP A 54 21.40 18.21 18.43
N LEU A 55 21.16 18.64 17.16
CA LEU A 55 21.71 18.03 15.95
C LEU A 55 21.50 16.50 15.89
N VAL A 56 20.42 16.00 16.48
CA VAL A 56 20.11 14.59 16.48
C VAL A 56 19.53 14.21 15.11
N ALA A 57 20.29 13.43 14.36
CA ALA A 57 19.95 13.00 13.00
C ALA A 57 18.76 12.02 12.94
N ASN A 58 18.32 11.51 14.09
CA ASN A 58 17.16 10.61 14.21
C ASN A 58 16.12 11.21 15.15
N PRO A 59 14.81 11.10 14.86
CA PRO A 59 13.81 11.35 15.89
C PRO A 59 14.12 10.49 17.10
N PRO A 60 13.87 10.97 18.33
CA PRO A 60 14.07 10.14 19.51
C PRO A 60 13.29 8.84 19.30
N ASP A 61 13.99 7.73 19.41
CA ASP A 61 13.46 6.37 19.21
C ASP A 61 12.31 6.01 20.20
N SER A 62 12.02 6.92 21.10
CA SER A 62 11.18 6.72 22.27
C SER A 62 9.68 6.52 22.02
N THR A 63 9.20 6.66 20.77
CA THR A 63 7.77 6.45 20.46
C THR A 63 7.49 5.20 19.64
N PHE A 64 8.50 4.51 19.11
CA PHE A 64 8.33 3.33 18.27
C PHE A 64 9.01 2.07 18.81
N GLU A 65 9.85 2.18 19.86
CA GLU A 65 10.61 1.03 20.38
C GLU A 65 9.76 0.01 21.14
N ASP A 66 8.67 0.44 21.78
CA ASP A 66 7.82 -0.46 22.56
C ASP A 66 6.81 -1.27 21.75
N ASP A 67 6.69 -1.02 20.43
CA ASP A 67 5.62 -1.55 19.59
C ASP A 67 6.14 -2.32 18.35
N LEU A 68 7.32 -2.95 18.44
CA LEU A 68 7.92 -3.73 17.35
C LEU A 68 7.27 -5.11 17.23
N TYR A 69 6.06 -5.16 16.68
CA TYR A 69 5.35 -6.42 16.41
C TYR A 69 6.07 -7.26 15.34
N TYR A 70 6.59 -6.62 14.29
CA TYR A 70 7.26 -7.32 13.18
C TYR A 70 8.73 -6.95 13.04
N ARG A 71 9.58 -7.92 12.72
CA ARG A 71 10.97 -7.69 12.31
C ARG A 71 11.03 -6.95 10.98
N ASP A 72 11.78 -5.87 10.93
CA ASP A 72 11.91 -5.04 9.73
C ASP A 72 12.90 -5.61 8.69
N ASN A 73 13.77 -6.54 9.07
CA ASN A 73 14.95 -6.94 8.29
C ASN A 73 14.82 -8.29 7.55
N LEU A 74 13.69 -8.99 7.63
CA LEU A 74 13.50 -10.25 6.90
C LEU A 74 13.02 -9.97 5.46
N ASP A 75 13.88 -10.25 4.47
CA ASP A 75 13.46 -10.30 3.07
C ASP A 75 12.36 -11.37 2.91
N ALA A 76 11.29 -11.03 2.21
CA ALA A 76 10.17 -11.95 1.98
C ALA A 76 10.61 -13.25 1.27
N ARG A 77 11.77 -13.24 0.59
CA ARG A 77 12.35 -14.41 -0.10
C ARG A 77 13.02 -15.39 0.84
N ASP A 78 13.52 -14.92 1.98
CA ASP A 78 14.32 -15.72 2.92
C ASP A 78 13.47 -16.26 4.08
N ARG A 79 12.16 -16.02 4.08
CA ARG A 79 11.24 -16.49 5.13
C ARG A 79 10.97 -17.97 4.99
N ILE A 80 11.17 -18.71 6.07
CA ILE A 80 10.83 -20.14 6.16
C ILE A 80 9.33 -20.35 5.95
N LEU A 81 8.50 -19.43 6.48
CA LEU A 81 7.04 -19.45 6.36
C LEU A 81 6.49 -18.92 5.04
N LYS A 82 7.31 -18.67 4.02
CA LYS A 82 6.87 -18.10 2.73
C LYS A 82 5.70 -18.88 2.10
N ASP A 83 5.80 -20.20 2.06
CA ASP A 83 4.76 -21.05 1.45
C ASP A 83 3.50 -21.11 2.31
N VAL A 84 3.65 -21.09 3.64
CA VAL A 84 2.53 -20.96 4.59
C VAL A 84 1.80 -19.64 4.35
N TYR A 85 2.51 -18.52 4.31
CA TYR A 85 1.90 -17.22 4.00
C TYR A 85 1.25 -17.19 2.62
N GLY A 86 1.86 -17.86 1.63
CA GLY A 86 1.27 -18.02 0.31
C GLY A 86 -0.07 -18.76 0.34
N PHE A 87 -0.15 -19.86 1.11
CA PHE A 87 -1.36 -20.63 1.31
C PHE A 87 -2.43 -19.85 2.10
N HIS A 88 -2.07 -19.26 3.24
CA HIS A 88 -2.98 -18.43 4.05
C HIS A 88 -3.54 -17.25 3.23
N ASN A 89 -2.70 -16.60 2.42
CA ASN A 89 -3.13 -15.49 1.56
C ASN A 89 -4.13 -15.92 0.49
N ARG A 90 -4.08 -17.15 -0.01
CA ARG A 90 -5.09 -17.67 -0.95
C ARG A 90 -6.43 -17.90 -0.28
N ILE A 91 -6.44 -18.46 0.93
CA ILE A 91 -7.67 -18.60 1.72
C ILE A 91 -8.29 -17.24 1.98
N LYS A 92 -7.48 -16.28 2.47
CA LYS A 92 -7.95 -14.91 2.67
C LYS A 92 -8.47 -14.28 1.38
N ASP A 93 -7.77 -14.42 0.24
CA ASP A 93 -8.22 -13.88 -1.04
C ASP A 93 -9.58 -14.47 -1.47
N SER A 94 -9.81 -15.75 -1.23
CA SER A 94 -11.12 -16.39 -1.47
C SER A 94 -12.22 -15.80 -0.57
N LEU A 95 -11.93 -15.59 0.73
CA LEU A 95 -12.87 -14.97 1.66
C LEU A 95 -13.23 -13.56 1.23
N TYR A 96 -12.24 -12.71 0.90
CA TYR A 96 -12.49 -11.35 0.44
C TYR A 96 -13.37 -11.32 -0.81
N ARG A 97 -13.12 -12.20 -1.78
CA ARG A 97 -13.93 -12.29 -3.02
C ARG A 97 -15.35 -12.78 -2.78
N SER A 98 -15.57 -13.65 -1.79
CA SER A 98 -16.89 -14.14 -1.47
C SER A 98 -17.71 -13.17 -0.63
N ALA A 99 -17.07 -12.41 0.27
CA ALA A 99 -17.74 -11.54 1.23
C ALA A 99 -17.94 -10.10 0.72
N ILE A 100 -17.07 -9.60 -0.17
CA ILE A 100 -17.07 -8.19 -0.62
C ILE A 100 -17.57 -8.10 -2.05
N LYS A 101 -18.62 -7.32 -2.26
CA LYS A 101 -19.09 -6.89 -3.58
C LYS A 101 -18.42 -5.57 -3.96
N SER A 102 -18.18 -5.36 -5.26
CA SER A 102 -17.63 -4.09 -5.73
C SER A 102 -18.56 -2.94 -5.34
N GLY A 103 -18.00 -1.93 -4.67
CA GLY A 103 -18.72 -0.78 -4.14
C GLY A 103 -19.10 -0.87 -2.67
N ASP A 104 -18.99 -2.03 -2.02
CA ASP A 104 -19.19 -2.16 -0.57
C ASP A 104 -18.19 -1.30 0.20
N SER A 105 -18.56 -0.83 1.38
CA SER A 105 -17.65 -0.21 2.34
C SER A 105 -17.06 -1.28 3.28
N LEU A 106 -15.76 -1.17 3.56
CA LEU A 106 -15.02 -2.16 4.36
C LEU A 106 -14.43 -1.54 5.62
N LEU A 107 -14.73 -2.16 6.76
CA LEU A 107 -14.02 -1.96 8.02
C LEU A 107 -13.03 -3.12 8.23
N GLU A 108 -11.74 -2.82 8.28
CA GLU A 108 -10.67 -3.80 8.48
C GLU A 108 -10.13 -3.66 9.90
N LEU A 109 -10.43 -4.63 10.77
CA LEU A 109 -10.00 -4.66 12.17
C LEU A 109 -8.63 -5.35 12.28
N ALA A 110 -7.74 -4.77 13.06
CA ALA A 110 -6.35 -5.19 13.19
C ALA A 110 -5.64 -5.27 11.82
N VAL A 111 -5.70 -4.16 11.10
CA VAL A 111 -5.19 -4.06 9.71
C VAL A 111 -3.69 -4.29 9.57
N GLY A 112 -2.94 -4.19 10.67
CA GLY A 112 -1.50 -4.35 10.71
C GLY A 112 -0.78 -3.42 9.74
N ARG A 113 0.15 -3.96 9.00
CA ARG A 113 0.86 -3.26 7.92
C ARG A 113 0.10 -3.29 6.57
N ALA A 114 -1.22 -3.37 6.57
CA ALA A 114 -2.08 -3.51 5.39
C ALA A 114 -1.67 -4.69 4.48
N GLY A 115 -1.53 -5.88 5.08
CA GLY A 115 -1.18 -7.12 4.36
C GLY A 115 -2.18 -7.53 3.29
N ASP A 116 -3.42 -7.09 3.42
CA ASP A 116 -4.53 -7.44 2.56
C ASP A 116 -4.86 -6.39 1.47
N LEU A 117 -4.04 -5.35 1.33
CA LEU A 117 -4.16 -4.25 0.37
C LEU A 117 -4.46 -4.73 -1.08
N LEU A 118 -3.75 -5.77 -1.55
CA LEU A 118 -3.98 -6.30 -2.89
C LEU A 118 -5.33 -7.02 -3.05
N LYS A 119 -5.94 -7.45 -1.93
CA LYS A 119 -7.28 -8.02 -1.93
C LYS A 119 -8.33 -6.92 -2.06
N TRP A 120 -8.16 -5.79 -1.38
CA TRP A 120 -9.01 -4.59 -1.55
C TRP A 120 -8.98 -4.07 -2.99
N LYS A 121 -7.79 -4.03 -3.61
CA LYS A 121 -7.63 -3.66 -5.01
C LYS A 121 -8.45 -4.55 -5.96
N ARG A 122 -8.50 -5.87 -5.69
CA ARG A 122 -9.24 -6.83 -6.52
C ARG A 122 -10.75 -6.81 -6.29
N THR A 123 -11.20 -6.69 -5.04
CA THR A 123 -12.62 -6.68 -4.67
C THR A 123 -13.29 -5.34 -4.88
N LYS A 124 -12.50 -4.25 -4.97
CA LYS A 124 -12.94 -2.88 -5.29
C LYS A 124 -14.00 -2.33 -4.33
N PRO A 125 -13.76 -2.36 -3.00
CA PRO A 125 -14.65 -1.65 -2.07
C PRO A 125 -14.65 -0.15 -2.38
N SER A 126 -15.74 0.54 -2.07
CA SER A 126 -15.89 2.00 -2.27
C SER A 126 -14.91 2.80 -1.40
N LEU A 127 -14.68 2.32 -0.19
CA LEU A 127 -13.70 2.85 0.76
C LEU A 127 -13.30 1.76 1.78
N VAL A 128 -12.17 1.97 2.44
CA VAL A 128 -11.69 1.11 3.53
C VAL A 128 -11.34 1.98 4.73
N VAL A 129 -11.82 1.60 5.92
CA VAL A 129 -11.31 2.12 7.19
C VAL A 129 -10.55 0.98 7.86
N GLY A 130 -9.25 1.16 8.07
CA GLY A 130 -8.37 0.19 8.70
C GLY A 130 -8.00 0.64 10.11
N ILE A 131 -8.24 -0.21 11.10
CA ILE A 131 -7.95 0.07 12.51
C ILE A 131 -6.86 -0.86 13.00
N ASP A 132 -5.90 -0.33 13.73
CA ASP A 132 -4.85 -1.11 14.39
C ASP A 132 -4.38 -0.41 15.68
N SER A 133 -4.12 -1.19 16.73
CA SER A 133 -3.63 -0.65 17.99
C SER A 133 -2.15 -0.24 17.93
N SER A 134 -1.38 -0.84 17.02
CA SER A 134 0.03 -0.52 16.82
C SER A 134 0.22 0.66 15.87
N SER A 135 0.59 1.81 16.40
CA SER A 135 0.96 2.98 15.59
C SER A 135 2.17 2.68 14.69
N ALA A 136 3.08 1.82 15.12
CA ALA A 136 4.23 1.38 14.32
C ALA A 136 3.80 0.57 13.09
N CYS A 137 2.79 -0.30 13.22
CA CYS A 137 2.22 -1.02 12.07
C CYS A 137 1.60 -0.07 11.05
N LEU A 138 0.97 1.01 11.49
CA LEU A 138 0.33 1.98 10.60
C LEU A 138 1.33 2.95 9.97
N LEU A 139 2.23 3.51 10.77
CA LEU A 139 3.00 4.72 10.43
C LEU A 139 4.48 4.47 10.16
N SER A 140 5.02 3.26 10.40
CA SER A 140 6.45 2.99 10.11
C SER A 140 6.84 3.49 8.72
N PRO A 141 7.90 4.33 8.60
CA PRO A 141 8.31 4.93 7.33
C PRO A 141 8.89 3.92 6.33
N ARG A 142 9.23 2.72 6.79
CA ARG A 142 9.77 1.65 5.94
C ARG A 142 8.69 0.70 5.42
N GLN A 143 7.80 0.24 6.28
CA GLN A 143 6.88 -0.86 6.01
C GLN A 143 5.46 -0.67 6.57
N GLY A 144 5.15 0.49 7.14
CA GLY A 144 3.82 0.80 7.67
C GLY A 144 2.72 0.74 6.61
N ALA A 145 1.48 0.58 7.07
CA ALA A 145 0.30 0.50 6.22
C ALA A 145 0.18 1.72 5.28
N CYS A 146 0.39 2.93 5.80
CA CYS A 146 0.36 4.17 5.03
C CYS A 146 1.38 4.17 3.89
N VAL A 147 2.63 3.78 4.19
CA VAL A 147 3.71 3.72 3.19
C VAL A 147 3.43 2.65 2.13
N ARG A 148 2.91 1.49 2.54
CA ARG A 148 2.54 0.42 1.59
C ARG A 148 1.42 0.87 0.67
N TYR A 149 0.40 1.53 1.20
CA TYR A 149 -0.69 2.08 0.39
C TYR A 149 -0.19 3.12 -0.61
N LEU A 150 0.65 4.07 -0.17
CA LEU A 150 1.23 5.09 -1.04
C LEU A 150 2.13 4.48 -2.13
N LYS A 151 2.99 3.51 -1.78
CA LYS A 151 3.82 2.79 -2.75
C LYS A 151 2.97 2.08 -3.81
N GLU A 152 1.89 1.39 -3.40
CA GLU A 152 0.98 0.74 -4.35
C GLU A 152 0.32 1.75 -5.28
N LYS A 153 -0.15 2.88 -4.73
CA LYS A 153 -0.75 3.97 -5.50
C LYS A 153 0.23 4.61 -6.48
N MET A 154 1.49 4.79 -6.07
CA MET A 154 2.55 5.36 -6.93
C MET A 154 2.99 4.38 -8.02
N ASN A 155 3.11 3.10 -7.70
CA ASN A 155 3.55 2.08 -8.66
C ASN A 155 2.47 1.74 -9.68
N HIS A 156 1.19 1.91 -9.32
CA HIS A 156 0.03 1.57 -10.15
C HIS A 156 -0.98 2.74 -10.18
N PRO A 157 -0.60 3.94 -10.67
CA PRO A 157 -1.41 5.16 -10.54
C PRO A 157 -2.75 5.06 -11.29
N ASN A 158 -2.82 4.27 -12.35
CA ASN A 158 -4.00 4.10 -13.20
C ASN A 158 -4.88 2.90 -12.78
N GLU A 159 -4.43 2.09 -11.85
CA GLU A 159 -5.23 0.98 -11.35
C GLU A 159 -6.12 1.45 -10.19
N TYR A 160 -7.29 0.81 -10.10
CA TYR A 160 -8.19 1.09 -8.99
C TYR A 160 -7.51 0.72 -7.66
N LEU A 161 -7.52 1.65 -6.73
CA LEU A 161 -7.19 1.44 -5.35
C LEU A 161 -8.21 2.20 -4.51
N PRO A 162 -8.95 1.54 -3.59
CA PRO A 162 -9.97 2.23 -2.80
C PRO A 162 -9.34 3.35 -1.97
N PRO A 163 -10.06 4.45 -1.69
CA PRO A 163 -9.64 5.37 -0.65
C PRO A 163 -9.56 4.62 0.68
N VAL A 164 -8.48 4.84 1.44
CA VAL A 164 -8.24 4.18 2.72
C VAL A 164 -7.96 5.22 3.80
N LEU A 165 -8.57 5.04 4.97
CA LEU A 165 -8.24 5.77 6.18
C LEU A 165 -7.71 4.81 7.23
N PHE A 166 -6.48 5.02 7.70
CA PHE A 166 -5.89 4.24 8.79
C PHE A 166 -6.05 4.99 10.10
N ILE A 167 -6.60 4.31 11.10
CA ILE A 167 -6.86 4.89 12.44
C ILE A 167 -6.15 4.05 13.49
N ASN A 168 -5.35 4.70 14.32
CA ASN A 168 -4.81 4.03 15.51
C ASN A 168 -5.93 3.86 16.53
N GLY A 169 -6.30 2.62 16.81
CA GLY A 169 -7.41 2.26 17.68
C GLY A 169 -7.40 0.78 18.03
N ASP A 170 -8.05 0.45 19.12
CA ASP A 170 -8.10 -0.89 19.70
C ASP A 170 -9.49 -1.50 19.48
N MET A 171 -9.57 -2.61 18.75
CA MET A 171 -10.83 -3.28 18.44
C MET A 171 -11.52 -3.90 19.67
N THR A 172 -10.80 -4.00 20.81
CA THR A 172 -11.33 -4.48 22.09
C THR A 172 -11.90 -3.36 22.96
N LYS A 173 -11.92 -2.13 22.42
CA LYS A 173 -12.55 -0.94 23.01
C LYS A 173 -13.56 -0.38 22.02
N PRO A 174 -14.49 0.50 22.47
CA PRO A 174 -15.41 1.17 21.57
C PRO A 174 -14.66 1.89 20.45
N LEU A 175 -15.03 1.60 19.18
CA LEU A 175 -14.42 2.22 18.03
C LEU A 175 -14.97 3.64 17.83
N PHE A 176 -14.12 4.50 17.27
CA PHE A 176 -14.46 5.87 16.94
C PHE A 176 -14.85 6.75 18.15
N GLU A 177 -14.49 6.35 19.37
CA GLU A 177 -14.64 7.15 20.57
C GLU A 177 -13.30 7.76 21.03
N GLY A 178 -13.36 8.88 21.78
CA GLY A 178 -12.20 9.58 22.34
C GLY A 178 -11.62 10.68 21.44
N ASP A 179 -10.44 11.20 21.80
CA ASP A 179 -9.81 12.38 21.17
C ASP A 179 -9.08 12.07 19.85
N ASN A 180 -9.43 11.00 19.15
CA ASN A 180 -8.82 10.67 17.89
C ASN A 180 -9.45 11.48 16.75
N LYS A 181 -8.73 12.45 16.22
CA LYS A 181 -9.18 13.32 15.12
C LYS A 181 -9.76 12.57 13.92
N TYR A 182 -9.16 11.46 13.53
CA TYR A 182 -9.66 10.70 12.37
C TYR A 182 -10.94 9.92 12.71
N ALA A 183 -11.06 9.43 13.93
CA ALA A 183 -12.30 8.86 14.45
C ALA A 183 -13.41 9.92 14.45
N ASN A 184 -13.12 11.14 14.89
CA ASN A 184 -14.05 12.26 14.92
C ASN A 184 -14.52 12.68 13.50
N ILE A 185 -13.66 12.56 12.48
CA ILE A 185 -14.06 12.75 11.08
C ILE A 185 -15.03 11.65 10.63
N VAL A 186 -14.75 10.39 10.97
CA VAL A 186 -15.63 9.25 10.63
C VAL A 186 -17.00 9.40 11.29
N THR A 187 -17.06 9.83 12.55
CA THR A 187 -18.33 10.10 13.25
C THR A 187 -19.03 11.38 12.76
N GLY A 188 -18.32 12.25 12.05
CA GLY A 188 -18.84 13.56 11.62
C GLY A 188 -18.87 14.61 12.73
N THR A 189 -18.26 14.34 13.90
CA THR A 189 -18.15 15.31 15.01
C THR A 189 -17.09 16.38 14.72
N GLU A 190 -16.14 16.11 13.81
CA GLU A 190 -15.21 17.08 13.27
C GLU A 190 -15.34 17.21 11.75
N PRO A 191 -15.22 18.44 11.19
CA PRO A 191 -15.26 18.63 9.75
C PRO A 191 -14.02 18.02 9.08
N ALA A 192 -14.21 17.37 7.93
CA ALA A 192 -13.12 16.83 7.15
C ALA A 192 -12.31 17.98 6.50
N PRO A 193 -11.01 18.12 6.80
CA PRO A 193 -10.19 19.24 6.33
C PRO A 193 -9.79 19.16 4.85
N THR A 194 -10.02 18.01 4.20
CA THR A 194 -9.66 17.78 2.78
C THR A 194 -10.74 17.03 2.03
N PRO A 195 -10.84 17.19 0.68
CA PRO A 195 -11.75 16.40 -0.15
C PRO A 195 -11.50 14.88 -0.06
N TYR A 196 -10.30 14.46 0.28
CA TYR A 196 -10.00 13.04 0.49
C TYR A 196 -10.67 12.52 1.77
N LEU A 197 -10.51 13.24 2.88
CA LEU A 197 -11.07 12.86 4.18
C LEU A 197 -12.61 13.00 4.22
N SER A 198 -13.19 13.90 3.42
CA SER A 198 -14.65 14.03 3.32
C SER A 198 -15.35 12.78 2.80
N LYS A 199 -14.64 11.85 2.16
CA LYS A 199 -15.18 10.55 1.75
C LYS A 199 -15.51 9.64 2.93
N PHE A 200 -14.92 9.90 4.09
CA PHE A 200 -15.08 9.12 5.31
C PHE A 200 -15.98 9.80 6.34
N ALA A 201 -16.29 11.09 6.14
CA ALA A 201 -17.07 11.86 7.11
C ALA A 201 -18.51 11.33 7.24
N GLY A 202 -18.91 11.03 8.48
CA GLY A 202 -20.22 10.46 8.79
C GLY A 202 -20.39 8.98 8.36
N HIS A 203 -19.31 8.31 7.97
CA HIS A 203 -19.34 6.91 7.51
C HIS A 203 -19.05 5.97 8.67
N THR A 204 -20.00 5.80 9.58
CA THR A 204 -19.87 5.01 10.80
C THR A 204 -20.29 3.56 10.67
N GLU A 205 -20.98 3.18 9.59
CA GLU A 205 -21.46 1.84 9.35
C GLU A 205 -20.93 1.30 8.02
N PHE A 206 -20.49 0.04 8.02
CA PHE A 206 -19.81 -0.62 6.91
C PHE A 206 -20.59 -1.83 6.42
N ASP A 207 -20.65 -2.04 5.12
CA ASP A 207 -21.32 -3.19 4.52
C ASP A 207 -20.62 -4.50 4.89
N VAL A 208 -19.31 -4.46 5.06
CA VAL A 208 -18.47 -5.62 5.39
C VAL A 208 -17.46 -5.26 6.47
N VAL A 209 -17.29 -6.17 7.43
CA VAL A 209 -16.23 -6.12 8.47
C VAL A 209 -15.31 -7.32 8.32
N SER A 210 -14.00 -7.09 8.36
CA SER A 210 -12.97 -8.13 8.30
C SER A 210 -12.06 -8.09 9.52
N CYS A 211 -11.70 -9.28 10.05
CA CYS A 211 -10.70 -9.44 11.10
C CYS A 211 -9.81 -10.65 10.76
N GLN A 212 -8.58 -10.39 10.30
CA GLN A 212 -7.69 -11.42 9.79
C GLN A 212 -6.56 -11.74 10.77
N MET A 213 -6.53 -12.99 11.28
CA MET A 213 -5.49 -13.49 12.20
C MET A 213 -5.34 -12.65 13.49
N ALA A 214 -6.42 -12.05 14.00
CA ALA A 214 -6.33 -11.13 15.13
C ALA A 214 -7.47 -11.21 16.14
N ILE A 215 -8.57 -11.92 15.85
CA ILE A 215 -9.73 -12.00 16.75
C ILE A 215 -9.38 -12.58 18.13
N HIS A 216 -8.28 -13.33 18.22
CA HIS A 216 -7.75 -13.89 19.46
C HIS A 216 -7.43 -12.81 20.52
N TYR A 217 -7.08 -11.58 20.12
CA TYR A 217 -6.88 -10.49 21.07
C TYR A 217 -8.18 -10.08 21.78
N ALA A 218 -9.33 -10.24 21.15
CA ALA A 218 -10.61 -10.02 21.78
C ALA A 218 -11.03 -11.16 22.72
N CYS A 219 -10.34 -12.31 22.69
CA CYS A 219 -10.65 -13.49 23.51
C CYS A 219 -9.97 -13.48 24.89
N GLU A 220 -9.45 -12.35 25.37
CA GLU A 220 -8.88 -12.21 26.71
C GLU A 220 -9.91 -12.51 27.82
N SER A 221 -11.13 -12.03 27.66
CA SER A 221 -12.27 -12.31 28.55
C SER A 221 -13.58 -12.23 27.76
N GLU A 222 -14.65 -12.73 28.36
CA GLU A 222 -15.98 -12.61 27.75
C GLU A 222 -16.43 -11.14 27.65
N GLU A 223 -16.07 -10.32 28.64
CA GLU A 223 -16.34 -8.88 28.63
C GLU A 223 -15.64 -8.18 27.46
N THR A 224 -14.35 -8.48 27.26
CA THR A 224 -13.57 -7.93 26.13
C THR A 224 -14.18 -8.35 24.80
N PHE A 225 -14.60 -9.61 24.69
CA PHE A 225 -15.24 -10.11 23.49
C PHE A 225 -16.60 -9.46 23.24
N LYS A 226 -17.41 -9.19 24.27
CA LYS A 226 -18.68 -8.46 24.15
C LYS A 226 -18.48 -7.02 23.65
N VAL A 227 -17.40 -6.34 24.06
CA VAL A 227 -17.06 -5.02 23.50
C VAL A 227 -16.74 -5.13 22.00
N PHE A 228 -15.93 -6.11 21.61
CA PHE A 228 -15.66 -6.39 20.20
C PHE A 228 -16.97 -6.63 19.41
N VAL A 229 -17.89 -7.42 19.95
CA VAL A 229 -19.19 -7.71 19.32
C VAL A 229 -20.06 -6.45 19.26
N SER A 230 -20.05 -5.60 20.29
CA SER A 230 -20.73 -4.29 20.26
C SER A 230 -20.22 -3.40 19.11
N ASN A 231 -18.92 -3.43 18.82
CA ASN A 231 -18.38 -2.73 17.65
C ASN A 231 -18.96 -3.27 16.33
N LEU A 232 -19.14 -4.59 16.22
CA LEU A 232 -19.80 -5.18 15.05
C LEU A 232 -21.28 -4.78 14.96
N GLU A 233 -22.01 -4.75 16.11
CA GLU A 233 -23.41 -4.32 16.15
C GLU A 233 -23.58 -2.87 15.68
N ASN A 234 -22.69 -1.99 16.14
CA ASN A 234 -22.75 -0.55 15.89
C ASN A 234 -22.25 -0.14 14.50
N HIS A 235 -21.29 -0.90 13.94
CA HIS A 235 -20.55 -0.49 12.74
C HIS A 235 -20.69 -1.45 11.56
N GLY A 236 -21.12 -2.69 11.76
CA GLY A 236 -21.32 -3.67 10.67
C GLY A 236 -22.78 -3.75 10.24
N LYS A 237 -23.04 -3.67 8.92
CA LYS A 237 -24.39 -3.80 8.32
C LYS A 237 -24.69 -5.19 7.77
N GLY A 238 -23.67 -5.91 7.29
CA GLY A 238 -23.85 -7.14 6.54
C GLY A 238 -22.89 -8.23 6.95
N MET A 239 -21.84 -8.43 6.18
CA MET A 239 -20.91 -9.54 6.37
C MET A 239 -19.85 -9.23 7.43
N PHE A 240 -19.56 -10.23 8.28
CA PHE A 240 -18.37 -10.26 9.12
C PHE A 240 -17.59 -11.54 8.81
N PHE A 241 -16.31 -11.41 8.43
CA PHE A 241 -15.49 -12.57 8.11
C PHE A 241 -14.06 -12.43 8.62
N GLY A 242 -13.40 -13.57 8.78
CA GLY A 242 -12.02 -13.56 9.26
C GLY A 242 -11.35 -14.92 9.27
N THR A 243 -10.15 -14.92 9.84
CA THR A 243 -9.33 -16.10 10.08
C THR A 243 -8.73 -16.04 11.47
N CYS A 244 -8.55 -17.20 12.13
CA CYS A 244 -7.95 -17.27 13.47
C CYS A 244 -7.24 -18.61 13.68
N LEU A 245 -6.43 -18.69 14.72
CA LEU A 245 -6.06 -19.96 15.33
C LEU A 245 -7.32 -20.58 15.97
N ASP A 246 -7.57 -21.84 15.70
CA ASP A 246 -8.66 -22.61 16.34
C ASP A 246 -8.25 -23.01 17.74
N GLY A 247 -8.99 -22.57 18.75
CA GLY A 247 -8.63 -22.80 20.15
C GLY A 247 -8.60 -24.26 20.54
N ALA A 248 -9.58 -25.06 20.08
CA ALA A 248 -9.63 -26.50 20.33
C ALA A 248 -8.45 -27.23 19.70
N ALA A 249 -8.09 -26.89 18.45
CA ALA A 249 -6.95 -27.49 17.75
C ALA A 249 -5.62 -27.16 18.45
N VAL A 250 -5.43 -25.90 18.86
CA VAL A 250 -4.22 -25.47 19.60
C VAL A 250 -4.17 -26.15 20.97
N TYR A 251 -5.30 -26.19 21.69
CA TYR A 251 -5.37 -26.89 22.98
C TYR A 251 -4.97 -28.37 22.84
N ALA A 252 -5.52 -29.07 21.86
CA ALA A 252 -5.19 -30.48 21.59
C ALA A 252 -3.68 -30.66 21.27
N LEU A 253 -3.09 -29.75 20.50
CA LEU A 253 -1.64 -29.76 20.21
C LEU A 253 -0.81 -29.59 21.47
N MET A 254 -1.25 -28.73 22.41
CA MET A 254 -0.53 -28.35 23.63
C MET A 254 -0.80 -29.25 24.83
N LEU A 255 -1.74 -30.18 24.71
CA LEU A 255 -2.11 -31.08 25.82
C LEU A 255 -0.90 -31.86 26.34
N GLY A 256 -0.66 -31.79 27.65
CA GLY A 256 0.50 -32.41 28.30
C GLY A 256 1.86 -31.78 27.98
N LYS A 257 1.88 -30.66 27.27
CA LYS A 257 3.13 -29.93 26.92
C LYS A 257 3.15 -28.55 27.52
N LYS A 258 4.33 -28.09 27.93
CA LYS A 258 4.55 -26.69 28.33
C LYS A 258 4.80 -25.80 27.10
N SER A 259 5.51 -26.32 26.11
CA SER A 259 5.76 -25.62 24.85
C SER A 259 5.76 -26.57 23.65
N HIS A 260 5.53 -26.02 22.45
CA HIS A 260 5.65 -26.73 21.19
C HIS A 260 6.42 -25.88 20.18
N MET A 261 7.48 -26.45 19.60
CA MET A 261 8.31 -25.80 18.58
C MET A 261 7.96 -26.31 17.19
N PHE A 262 7.68 -25.41 16.29
CA PHE A 262 7.52 -25.71 14.87
C PHE A 262 8.85 -25.57 14.14
N ARG A 263 9.24 -26.61 13.38
CA ARG A 263 10.54 -26.71 12.72
C ARG A 263 10.36 -26.98 11.23
N ALA A 264 11.25 -26.41 10.41
CA ALA A 264 11.46 -26.82 9.02
C ALA A 264 12.89 -27.34 8.91
N GLY A 265 13.07 -28.64 8.90
CA GLY A 265 14.38 -29.27 9.04
C GLY A 265 15.05 -28.91 10.38
N ARG A 266 16.19 -28.21 10.33
CA ARG A 266 16.93 -27.77 11.55
C ARG A 266 16.51 -26.39 12.06
N GLN A 267 15.75 -25.63 11.30
CA GLN A 267 15.37 -24.26 11.64
C GLN A 267 14.04 -24.23 12.39
N ILE A 268 13.96 -23.44 13.46
CA ILE A 268 12.73 -23.17 14.20
C ILE A 268 12.09 -21.93 13.56
N PHE A 269 10.83 -22.05 13.12
CA PHE A 269 10.07 -20.94 12.57
C PHE A 269 8.95 -20.45 13.49
N GLY A 270 8.60 -21.23 14.52
CA GLY A 270 7.58 -20.84 15.49
C GLY A 270 7.70 -21.61 16.79
N GLU A 271 7.19 -21.03 17.86
CA GLU A 271 7.06 -21.64 19.17
C GLU A 271 5.78 -21.16 19.83
N PHE A 272 5.02 -22.11 20.39
CA PHE A 272 3.90 -21.84 21.29
C PHE A 272 4.30 -22.24 22.71
N VAL A 273 4.09 -21.34 23.68
CA VAL A 273 4.27 -21.61 25.11
C VAL A 273 2.92 -21.46 25.80
N LYS A 274 2.51 -22.49 26.51
CA LYS A 274 1.22 -22.53 27.21
C LYS A 274 1.26 -21.66 28.48
N GLU A 275 0.25 -20.83 28.67
CA GLU A 275 0.06 -19.97 29.85
C GLU A 275 -1.25 -20.29 30.61
N TYR A 276 -1.79 -21.51 30.42
CA TYR A 276 -2.98 -22.04 31.14
C TYR A 276 -2.72 -23.46 31.64
N ASP A 277 -3.57 -23.94 32.55
CA ASP A 277 -3.50 -25.31 33.13
C ASP A 277 -4.38 -26.30 32.37
N ASP A 278 -3.92 -27.54 32.19
CA ASP A 278 -4.68 -28.62 31.51
C ASP A 278 -5.83 -29.21 32.34
N GLY A 279 -6.05 -28.72 33.55
CA GLY A 279 -6.77 -29.40 34.63
C GLY A 279 -8.21 -29.87 34.35
N THR A 280 -8.95 -29.23 33.43
CA THR A 280 -10.38 -29.56 33.18
C THR A 280 -10.65 -29.95 31.72
N GLY A 281 -9.64 -30.03 30.89
CA GLY A 281 -9.82 -30.22 29.45
C GLY A 281 -10.18 -28.91 28.72
N TRP A 282 -10.51 -29.01 27.44
CA TRP A 282 -11.00 -27.87 26.66
C TRP A 282 -12.43 -27.51 27.08
N THR A 283 -12.65 -26.28 27.53
CA THR A 283 -13.92 -25.84 28.13
C THR A 283 -14.70 -24.84 27.28
N GLU A 284 -14.22 -24.44 26.10
CA GLU A 284 -14.81 -23.36 25.29
C GLU A 284 -14.92 -22.04 26.06
N GLU A 285 -13.97 -21.75 26.98
CA GLU A 285 -13.96 -20.53 27.78
C GLU A 285 -12.88 -19.55 27.31
N PHE A 286 -13.16 -18.25 27.46
CA PHE A 286 -12.19 -17.18 27.21
C PHE A 286 -11.05 -17.16 28.23
N GLY A 287 -9.94 -16.47 27.92
CA GLY A 287 -8.85 -16.21 28.84
C GLY A 287 -7.70 -17.23 28.81
N GLN A 288 -7.83 -18.33 28.08
CA GLN A 288 -6.74 -19.31 27.94
C GLN A 288 -5.66 -18.74 27.01
N ALA A 289 -4.51 -18.35 27.58
CA ALA A 289 -3.45 -17.66 26.86
C ALA A 289 -2.32 -18.60 26.42
N ILE A 290 -1.71 -18.27 25.29
CA ILE A 290 -0.45 -18.79 24.81
C ILE A 290 0.50 -17.64 24.47
N SER A 291 1.80 -17.85 24.65
CA SER A 291 2.83 -16.99 24.08
C SER A 291 3.24 -17.55 22.73
N VAL A 292 3.06 -16.76 21.68
CA VAL A 292 3.33 -17.13 20.28
C VAL A 292 4.57 -16.39 19.81
N LYS A 293 5.58 -17.14 19.35
CA LYS A 293 6.75 -16.59 18.68
C LYS A 293 6.83 -17.16 17.27
N LEU A 294 6.86 -16.30 16.27
CA LEU A 294 7.09 -16.65 14.86
C LEU A 294 8.36 -15.96 14.36
N GLU A 295 8.93 -16.46 13.27
CA GLU A 295 10.14 -15.86 12.65
C GLU A 295 9.96 -14.38 12.29
N SER A 296 8.70 -13.98 11.98
CA SER A 296 8.34 -12.61 11.62
C SER A 296 8.12 -11.68 12.81
N PHE A 297 8.04 -12.20 14.04
CA PHE A 297 7.82 -11.39 15.23
C PHE A 297 9.15 -11.00 15.87
N GLU A 298 9.27 -9.75 16.29
CA GLU A 298 10.45 -9.29 17.04
C GLU A 298 10.47 -9.91 18.44
N GLN A 299 9.33 -9.86 19.13
CA GLN A 299 9.14 -10.44 20.46
C GLN A 299 8.00 -11.46 20.44
N PRO A 300 7.97 -12.42 21.38
CA PRO A 300 6.80 -13.28 21.56
C PRO A 300 5.54 -12.45 21.86
N GLN A 301 4.43 -12.82 21.23
CA GLN A 301 3.14 -12.17 21.42
C GLN A 301 2.24 -13.02 22.29
N LYS A 302 1.52 -12.40 23.23
CA LYS A 302 0.48 -13.08 23.98
C LYS A 302 -0.80 -13.12 23.15
N GLU A 303 -1.31 -14.32 22.93
CA GLU A 303 -2.53 -14.57 22.17
C GLU A 303 -3.46 -15.45 23.03
N TYR A 304 -4.77 -15.32 22.84
CA TYR A 304 -5.75 -16.12 23.55
C TYR A 304 -6.36 -17.17 22.63
N LEU A 305 -6.59 -18.36 23.16
CA LEU A 305 -7.28 -19.42 22.42
C LEU A 305 -8.70 -18.98 22.09
N VAL A 306 -9.09 -19.12 20.83
CA VAL A 306 -10.42 -18.72 20.37
C VAL A 306 -11.44 -19.83 20.70
N PRO A 307 -12.36 -19.61 21.64
CA PRO A 307 -13.45 -20.56 21.94
C PRO A 307 -14.53 -20.39 20.87
N PHE A 308 -14.36 -21.09 19.74
CA PHE A 308 -15.08 -20.81 18.51
C PHE A 308 -16.59 -21.00 18.64
N GLU A 309 -17.03 -22.03 19.36
CA GLU A 309 -18.46 -22.28 19.57
C GLU A 309 -19.10 -21.22 20.48
N LYS A 310 -18.43 -20.85 21.58
CA LYS A 310 -18.89 -19.77 22.46
C LYS A 310 -18.89 -18.43 21.76
N MET A 311 -17.84 -18.12 20.99
CA MET A 311 -17.77 -16.95 20.13
C MET A 311 -18.96 -16.90 19.17
N THR A 312 -19.27 -18.01 18.50
CA THR A 312 -20.39 -18.11 17.57
C THR A 312 -21.74 -17.90 18.25
N ALA A 313 -21.92 -18.42 19.46
CA ALA A 313 -23.15 -18.22 20.24
C ALA A 313 -23.36 -16.73 20.59
N ILE A 314 -22.33 -16.03 21.07
CA ILE A 314 -22.40 -14.59 21.40
C ILE A 314 -22.67 -13.76 20.14
N LEU A 315 -22.01 -14.06 19.01
CA LEU A 315 -22.25 -13.40 17.73
C LEU A 315 -23.68 -13.61 17.24
N LYS A 316 -24.23 -14.80 17.42
CA LYS A 316 -25.62 -15.11 17.09
C LYS A 316 -26.60 -14.30 17.94
N GLU A 317 -26.37 -14.17 19.25
CA GLU A 317 -27.17 -13.29 20.12
C GLU A 317 -27.10 -11.82 19.68
N ALA A 318 -25.97 -11.40 19.10
CA ALA A 318 -25.77 -10.09 18.50
C ALA A 318 -26.42 -9.94 17.11
N GLY A 319 -27.01 -11.01 16.58
CA GLY A 319 -27.69 -11.03 15.28
C GLY A 319 -26.78 -11.33 14.10
N TYR A 320 -25.66 -12.02 14.32
CA TYR A 320 -24.76 -12.51 13.28
C TYR A 320 -24.86 -14.03 13.18
N ASP A 321 -25.42 -14.53 12.07
CA ASP A 321 -25.52 -15.97 11.82
C ASP A 321 -24.27 -16.49 11.14
N LEU A 322 -23.72 -17.59 11.63
CA LEU A 322 -22.59 -18.28 10.99
C LEU A 322 -23.06 -18.95 9.70
N ILE A 323 -22.58 -18.46 8.56
CA ILE A 323 -22.92 -19.01 7.23
C ILE A 323 -21.80 -19.87 6.63
N GLY A 324 -20.60 -19.82 7.19
CA GLY A 324 -19.49 -20.68 6.75
C GLY A 324 -18.35 -20.69 7.76
N SER A 325 -17.81 -21.89 8.00
CA SER A 325 -16.58 -22.06 8.79
C SER A 325 -15.84 -23.30 8.28
N THR A 326 -14.53 -23.17 8.05
CA THR A 326 -13.72 -24.23 7.44
C THR A 326 -12.31 -24.21 8.01
N MET A 327 -11.82 -25.36 8.45
CA MET A 327 -10.41 -25.51 8.86
C MET A 327 -9.48 -25.34 7.66
N PHE A 328 -8.28 -24.80 7.88
CA PHE A 328 -7.30 -24.67 6.79
C PHE A 328 -6.86 -26.00 6.20
N ALA A 329 -6.94 -27.08 6.96
CA ALA A 329 -6.73 -28.44 6.45
C ALA A 329 -7.68 -28.78 5.31
N ASP A 330 -8.96 -28.39 5.42
CA ASP A 330 -9.99 -28.68 4.42
C ASP A 330 -9.86 -27.79 3.16
N HIS A 331 -9.23 -26.63 3.30
CA HIS A 331 -8.86 -25.77 2.17
C HIS A 331 -7.63 -26.27 1.41
N TYR A 332 -6.85 -27.17 2.01
CA TYR A 332 -5.65 -27.72 1.40
C TYR A 332 -6.01 -28.86 0.47
N SER A 333 -5.67 -28.74 -0.81
CA SER A 333 -5.75 -29.84 -1.78
C SER A 333 -4.40 -29.99 -2.47
N ASP A 334 -4.02 -31.23 -2.77
CA ASP A 334 -2.77 -31.57 -3.46
C ASP A 334 -2.68 -30.98 -4.87
N GLN A 335 -3.80 -30.54 -5.44
CA GLN A 335 -3.87 -29.86 -6.74
C GLN A 335 -3.54 -28.37 -6.69
N ASN A 336 -3.32 -27.80 -5.50
CA ASN A 336 -2.92 -26.40 -5.34
C ASN A 336 -1.43 -26.20 -5.64
N SER A 337 -1.10 -25.10 -6.26
CA SER A 337 0.27 -24.73 -6.69
C SER A 337 1.27 -24.48 -5.54
N VAL A 338 0.86 -24.59 -4.29
CA VAL A 338 1.74 -24.51 -3.10
C VAL A 338 1.73 -25.83 -2.39
N THR A 339 2.87 -26.49 -2.37
CA THR A 339 3.09 -27.71 -1.59
C THR A 339 3.67 -27.32 -0.24
N LEU A 340 2.91 -27.58 0.83
CA LEU A 340 3.37 -27.40 2.21
C LEU A 340 4.09 -28.67 2.67
N THR A 341 5.22 -28.51 3.36
CA THR A 341 5.85 -29.63 4.09
C THR A 341 4.94 -30.08 5.24
N GLN A 342 5.17 -31.29 5.78
CA GLN A 342 4.38 -31.78 6.91
C GLN A 342 4.43 -30.84 8.12
N GLU A 343 5.58 -30.23 8.37
CA GLU A 343 5.78 -29.28 9.45
C GLU A 343 5.00 -27.96 9.21
N HIS A 344 4.98 -27.49 7.96
CA HIS A 344 4.18 -26.33 7.58
C HIS A 344 2.68 -26.62 7.67
N GLN A 345 2.26 -27.83 7.30
CA GLN A 345 0.87 -28.28 7.47
C GLN A 345 0.48 -28.32 8.94
N ALA A 346 1.35 -28.89 9.81
CA ALA A 346 1.09 -28.98 11.24
C ALA A 346 0.82 -27.62 11.89
N PHE A 347 1.51 -26.58 11.44
CA PHE A 347 1.24 -25.20 11.88
C PHE A 347 0.01 -24.60 11.19
N SER A 348 -0.06 -24.71 9.87
CA SER A 348 -1.09 -24.05 9.06
C SER A 348 -2.50 -24.59 9.38
N PHE A 349 -2.61 -25.89 9.64
CA PHE A 349 -3.89 -26.56 9.86
C PHE A 349 -4.49 -26.32 11.26
N LEU A 350 -3.80 -25.59 12.11
CA LEU A 350 -4.35 -25.06 13.37
C LEU A 350 -5.28 -23.86 13.15
N HIS A 351 -5.40 -23.38 11.92
CA HIS A 351 -6.18 -22.19 11.61
C HIS A 351 -7.55 -22.53 11.04
N ARG A 352 -8.48 -21.62 11.25
CA ARG A 352 -9.86 -21.66 10.79
C ARG A 352 -10.20 -20.37 10.05
N SER A 353 -11.02 -20.48 9.01
CA SER A 353 -11.75 -19.38 8.38
C SER A 353 -13.19 -19.37 8.83
N PHE A 354 -13.81 -18.18 8.88
CA PHE A 354 -15.23 -18.04 9.23
C PHE A 354 -15.87 -16.88 8.48
N VAL A 355 -17.18 -17.00 8.27
CA VAL A 355 -18.03 -15.97 7.65
C VAL A 355 -19.36 -15.94 8.39
N PHE A 356 -19.75 -14.76 8.84
CA PHE A 356 -21.05 -14.47 9.46
C PHE A 356 -21.80 -13.47 8.59
N GLU A 357 -23.13 -13.54 8.61
CA GLU A 357 -24.02 -12.57 7.98
C GLU A 357 -24.95 -11.98 9.04
N LYS A 358 -25.12 -10.66 9.03
CA LYS A 358 -26.03 -9.98 9.93
C LYS A 358 -27.48 -10.31 9.56
N SER A 359 -28.24 -10.83 10.51
CA SER A 359 -29.65 -11.22 10.33
C SER A 359 -30.50 -10.02 9.93
N LYS A 360 -31.40 -10.23 8.97
CA LYS A 360 -32.34 -9.20 8.49
C LYS A 360 -33.55 -9.00 9.39
N GLU A 361 -33.75 -9.88 10.37
CA GLU A 361 -34.87 -9.76 11.29
C GLU A 361 -34.56 -8.76 12.41
N PRO A 362 -35.47 -7.81 12.71
CA PRO A 362 -35.29 -6.89 13.82
C PRO A 362 -35.32 -7.68 15.15
N LYS A 363 -34.31 -7.48 16.00
CA LYS A 363 -34.32 -7.99 17.38
C LYS A 363 -35.62 -7.55 18.07
N LYS A 364 -36.35 -8.50 18.66
CA LYS A 364 -37.42 -8.15 19.62
C LYS A 364 -36.76 -7.38 20.77
N PRO A 365 -37.29 -6.20 21.14
CA PRO A 365 -36.74 -5.44 22.26
C PRO A 365 -36.77 -6.29 23.52
N LYS A 366 -35.66 -6.43 24.22
CA LYS A 366 -35.65 -6.90 25.62
C LYS A 366 -36.49 -5.89 26.38
N GLU A 367 -37.59 -6.36 27.04
CA GLU A 367 -38.38 -5.56 27.95
C GLU A 367 -37.47 -5.08 29.11
N THR A 368 -37.03 -3.84 29.01
CA THR A 368 -36.42 -3.12 30.11
C THR A 368 -37.57 -2.53 30.93
N GLU A 369 -37.69 -2.94 32.18
CA GLU A 369 -38.60 -2.34 33.17
C GLU A 369 -38.43 -0.81 33.17
N LYS A 370 -39.49 -0.12 32.72
CA LYS A 370 -39.54 1.33 32.75
C LYS A 370 -39.80 1.80 34.18
N GLN A 371 -38.82 2.39 34.81
CA GLN A 371 -39.11 3.35 35.87
C GLN A 371 -39.59 4.66 35.25
N GLU A 372 -40.82 4.96 35.55
CA GLU A 372 -41.53 6.14 35.10
C GLU A 372 -41.01 7.39 35.81
N VAL A 373 -40.31 8.27 35.10
CA VAL A 373 -40.03 9.64 35.59
C VAL A 373 -40.79 10.60 34.68
N THR A 374 -41.89 11.12 35.25
CA THR A 374 -42.70 12.17 34.66
C THR A 374 -41.99 13.52 34.67
N LEU A 375 -41.80 14.16 33.53
CA LEU A 375 -41.50 15.59 33.42
C LEU A 375 -42.45 16.25 32.35
N PRO A 376 -42.77 17.53 32.51
CA PRO A 376 -43.98 18.13 31.91
C PRO A 376 -43.80 18.55 30.45
N VAL A 377 -44.90 18.44 29.73
CA VAL A 377 -45.12 18.83 28.32
C VAL A 377 -45.05 20.34 28.19
N VAL A 378 -44.25 20.83 27.22
CA VAL A 378 -44.38 22.19 26.66
C VAL A 378 -44.53 22.02 25.14
N GLU A 379 -45.67 22.42 24.63
CA GLU A 379 -45.93 22.48 23.18
C GLU A 379 -45.20 23.69 22.55
N PRO A 380 -44.67 23.59 21.34
CA PRO A 380 -44.32 24.75 20.53
C PRO A 380 -45.36 25.02 19.43
N GLU A 381 -45.79 26.26 19.37
CA GLU A 381 -46.64 26.82 18.33
C GLU A 381 -46.04 26.74 16.93
N VAL A 382 -46.88 26.39 15.97
CA VAL A 382 -46.63 26.46 14.54
C VAL A 382 -46.82 27.90 14.05
N LYS A 383 -45.88 28.43 13.32
CA LYS A 383 -46.07 29.52 12.37
C LYS A 383 -45.57 29.14 10.98
N ASP A 384 -46.51 29.14 10.08
CA ASP A 384 -46.41 28.94 8.65
C ASP A 384 -46.09 30.28 7.96
N GLU A 385 -45.07 30.34 7.12
CA GLU A 385 -44.96 31.38 6.10
C GLU A 385 -44.33 30.81 4.81
N ARG A 386 -45.09 30.99 3.74
CA ARG A 386 -44.82 30.57 2.36
C ARG A 386 -44.05 31.62 1.57
N SER A 387 -43.48 31.09 0.47
CA SER A 387 -43.07 31.74 -0.79
C SER A 387 -41.70 32.38 -0.77
N GLU A 388 -40.85 32.29 -1.78
CA GLU A 388 -41.06 32.38 -3.23
C GLU A 388 -39.91 31.71 -4.00
N GLN A 389 -40.23 31.31 -5.23
CA GLN A 389 -39.32 30.72 -6.20
C GLN A 389 -38.41 31.78 -6.85
N GLU A 390 -37.12 31.52 -7.01
CA GLU A 390 -36.32 32.15 -8.04
C GLU A 390 -35.55 31.12 -8.88
N LYS A 391 -35.60 31.30 -10.21
CA LYS A 391 -35.01 30.48 -11.26
C LYS A 391 -33.51 30.77 -11.40
N PRO A 392 -32.70 29.79 -11.85
CA PRO A 392 -31.27 29.98 -12.02
C PRO A 392 -30.93 30.75 -13.30
N SER A 393 -30.03 31.71 -13.18
CA SER A 393 -29.44 32.48 -14.28
C SER A 393 -28.24 31.73 -14.90
N GLU A 394 -28.15 31.81 -16.22
CA GLU A 394 -27.16 31.20 -17.10
C GLU A 394 -25.72 31.57 -16.74
N ALA A 395 -24.85 30.59 -16.60
CA ALA A 395 -23.41 30.74 -16.45
C ALA A 395 -22.75 30.95 -17.83
N LYS A 396 -22.10 32.08 -18.02
CA LYS A 396 -21.29 32.41 -19.20
C LYS A 396 -20.07 31.50 -19.33
N ALA A 397 -19.90 30.92 -20.52
CA ALA A 397 -18.76 30.10 -20.90
C ALA A 397 -17.44 30.88 -20.89
N LEU A 398 -16.41 30.31 -20.27
CA LEU A 398 -15.02 30.77 -20.33
C LEU A 398 -14.32 30.27 -21.62
N PRO A 399 -13.36 30.99 -22.18
CA PRO A 399 -12.81 30.74 -23.50
C PRO A 399 -11.93 29.47 -23.55
N LYS A 400 -12.12 28.69 -24.60
CA LYS A 400 -11.38 27.48 -24.93
C LYS A 400 -9.89 27.77 -25.12
N LYS A 401 -9.01 27.13 -24.36
CA LYS A 401 -7.56 27.08 -24.57
C LYS A 401 -7.23 26.38 -25.88
N LYS A 402 -6.29 26.95 -26.62
CA LYS A 402 -5.79 26.47 -27.90
C LYS A 402 -5.29 25.03 -27.82
N ILE A 403 -5.81 24.22 -28.73
CA ILE A 403 -5.51 22.83 -28.96
C ILE A 403 -4.06 22.69 -29.44
N ILE A 404 -3.34 21.78 -28.82
CA ILE A 404 -2.05 21.25 -29.20
C ILE A 404 -2.15 20.66 -30.63
N LYS A 405 -1.13 20.94 -31.44
CA LYS A 405 -1.03 20.57 -32.87
C LYS A 405 -1.28 19.08 -33.10
N LYS A 406 -1.99 18.85 -34.20
CA LYS A 406 -2.33 17.59 -34.85
C LYS A 406 -1.44 16.38 -34.53
N VAL A 407 -2.09 15.30 -34.11
CA VAL A 407 -1.56 13.93 -34.08
C VAL A 407 -1.18 13.52 -35.51
N ALA A 408 0.05 13.07 -35.71
CA ALA A 408 0.57 12.63 -37.00
C ALA A 408 -0.14 11.35 -37.49
N GLU A 409 -0.48 11.33 -38.76
CA GLU A 409 -1.12 10.27 -39.54
C GLU A 409 -0.24 9.00 -39.64
N PRO A 410 -0.80 7.79 -39.92
CA PRO A 410 -0.01 6.57 -40.20
C PRO A 410 0.86 6.78 -41.42
N GLY A 411 2.19 6.67 -41.25
CA GLY A 411 3.20 6.89 -42.32
C GLY A 411 4.21 8.00 -42.02
N ALA A 412 4.13 8.66 -40.85
CA ALA A 412 5.10 9.67 -40.45
C ALA A 412 6.50 9.06 -40.20
N GLU A 413 7.55 9.77 -40.61
CA GLU A 413 8.96 9.37 -40.40
C GLU A 413 9.25 9.03 -38.93
N PRO A 414 10.05 7.97 -38.67
CA PRO A 414 10.37 7.56 -37.30
C PRO A 414 11.20 8.63 -36.58
N VAL A 415 11.04 8.71 -35.28
CA VAL A 415 11.85 9.51 -34.37
C VAL A 415 13.14 8.75 -34.09
N LEU A 416 14.25 9.23 -34.65
CA LEU A 416 15.56 8.62 -34.45
C LEU A 416 16.41 9.45 -33.50
N PHE A 417 17.08 8.80 -32.57
CA PHE A 417 18.04 9.43 -31.67
C PHE A 417 19.30 8.58 -31.52
N PHE A 418 20.43 9.24 -31.23
CA PHE A 418 21.69 8.55 -30.96
C PHE A 418 22.64 9.44 -30.16
N GLY A 419 23.03 8.98 -28.95
CA GLY A 419 23.90 9.73 -28.04
C GLY A 419 23.21 10.95 -27.42
N ALA A 420 23.95 11.68 -26.61
CA ALA A 420 23.43 12.80 -25.80
C ALA A 420 24.14 14.14 -26.05
N ASP A 421 25.22 14.13 -26.85
CA ASP A 421 26.03 15.31 -27.12
C ASP A 421 25.21 16.39 -27.88
N GLU A 422 25.54 17.66 -27.74
CA GLU A 422 24.76 18.79 -28.28
C GLU A 422 24.53 18.73 -29.82
N GLY A 423 25.45 18.19 -30.56
CA GLY A 423 25.31 17.99 -31.99
C GLY A 423 24.45 16.79 -32.45
N LYS A 424 23.78 16.08 -31.52
CA LYS A 424 23.04 14.83 -31.82
C LYS A 424 21.55 15.02 -32.13
N GLY A 425 21.13 16.23 -32.43
CA GLY A 425 19.77 16.53 -32.91
C GLY A 425 18.73 16.73 -31.81
N GLU A 426 17.52 16.99 -32.26
CA GLU A 426 16.37 17.37 -31.43
C GLU A 426 15.98 16.31 -30.38
N TRP A 427 16.13 15.01 -30.72
CA TRP A 427 15.65 13.89 -29.88
C TRP A 427 16.72 13.29 -28.98
N ARG A 428 17.87 13.96 -28.81
CA ARG A 428 18.98 13.50 -27.96
C ARG A 428 18.55 13.21 -26.50
N ALA A 429 17.52 13.91 -26.04
CA ALA A 429 16.96 13.72 -24.69
C ALA A 429 16.38 12.32 -24.45
N LEU A 430 16.06 11.56 -25.51
CA LEU A 430 15.57 10.18 -25.40
C LEU A 430 16.69 9.19 -25.06
N SER A 431 17.97 9.56 -25.23
CA SER A 431 19.12 8.69 -24.96
C SER A 431 19.31 8.37 -23.50
N ASN A 432 19.74 7.13 -23.18
CA ASN A 432 20.14 6.74 -21.80
C ASN A 432 21.32 7.55 -21.30
N MET A 433 22.16 8.12 -22.19
CA MET A 433 23.36 8.88 -21.84
C MET A 433 23.07 10.36 -21.64
N TYR A 434 21.83 10.80 -21.89
CA TYR A 434 21.44 12.20 -21.71
C TYR A 434 21.40 12.54 -20.21
N GLU A 435 22.07 13.63 -19.85
CA GLU A 435 22.15 14.11 -18.48
C GLU A 435 20.79 14.67 -18.04
N ALA A 436 20.16 13.93 -17.17
CA ALA A 436 18.89 14.25 -16.55
C ALA A 436 18.88 13.52 -15.20
N PRO A 437 19.38 14.15 -14.11
CA PRO A 437 19.54 13.52 -12.82
C PRO A 437 18.19 13.10 -12.24
N PHE A 438 18.03 11.83 -11.91
CA PHE A 438 16.84 11.28 -11.31
C PHE A 438 17.19 10.41 -10.08
N GLN A 439 16.22 10.16 -9.24
CA GLN A 439 16.40 9.37 -8.02
C GLN A 439 15.67 8.02 -8.10
N ILE A 440 16.35 6.97 -7.66
CA ILE A 440 15.78 5.66 -7.35
C ILE A 440 16.35 5.24 -5.99
N ASP A 441 15.49 4.83 -5.07
CA ASP A 441 15.86 4.38 -3.71
C ASP A 441 16.78 5.38 -2.97
N SER A 442 16.46 6.67 -3.06
CA SER A 442 17.21 7.79 -2.46
C SER A 442 18.62 8.01 -3.02
N ILE A 443 19.02 7.31 -4.08
CA ILE A 443 20.29 7.52 -4.78
C ILE A 443 20.02 8.34 -6.05
N THR A 444 20.78 9.42 -6.24
CA THR A 444 20.70 10.24 -7.45
C THR A 444 21.64 9.70 -8.52
N PHE A 445 21.10 9.46 -9.70
CA PHE A 445 21.84 9.00 -10.87
C PHE A 445 21.83 10.08 -11.95
N PRO A 446 23.00 10.54 -12.44
CA PRO A 446 23.06 11.60 -13.46
C PRO A 446 22.42 11.23 -14.80
N THR A 447 22.45 9.94 -15.18
CA THR A 447 21.86 9.43 -16.43
C THR A 447 21.31 8.01 -16.24
N VAL A 448 20.46 7.56 -17.14
CA VAL A 448 19.95 6.18 -17.18
C VAL A 448 21.09 5.16 -17.24
N GLU A 449 22.18 5.45 -17.97
CA GLU A 449 23.36 4.60 -18.08
C GLU A 449 24.05 4.41 -16.72
N HIS A 450 24.10 5.45 -15.84
CA HIS A 450 24.64 5.34 -14.49
C HIS A 450 23.87 4.32 -13.67
N TYR A 451 22.55 4.44 -13.62
CA TYR A 451 21.71 3.48 -12.89
C TYR A 451 21.87 2.07 -13.44
N PHE A 452 21.83 1.91 -14.75
CA PHE A 452 21.89 0.61 -15.41
C PHE A 452 23.20 -0.14 -15.09
N GLN A 453 24.35 0.54 -15.14
CA GLN A 453 25.63 -0.07 -14.83
C GLN A 453 25.85 -0.26 -13.32
N TRP A 454 25.33 0.65 -12.50
CA TRP A 454 25.34 0.53 -11.04
C TRP A 454 24.51 -0.68 -10.59
N ALA A 455 23.29 -0.82 -11.09
CA ALA A 455 22.42 -1.95 -10.78
C ALA A 455 23.05 -3.28 -11.20
N LYS A 456 23.75 -3.31 -12.33
CA LYS A 456 24.54 -4.46 -12.74
C LYS A 456 25.65 -4.80 -11.74
N ALA A 457 26.43 -3.82 -11.28
CA ALA A 457 27.47 -4.04 -10.30
C ALA A 457 26.90 -4.52 -8.95
N LYS A 458 25.75 -3.97 -8.53
CA LYS A 458 25.05 -4.40 -7.31
C LYS A 458 24.49 -5.82 -7.42
N GLN A 459 23.96 -6.21 -8.57
CA GLN A 459 23.43 -7.56 -8.79
C GLN A 459 24.50 -8.64 -8.65
N PHE A 460 25.74 -8.36 -9.09
CA PHE A 460 26.86 -9.28 -9.02
C PHE A 460 27.80 -9.04 -7.82
N GLY A 461 27.34 -8.27 -6.82
CA GLY A 461 28.08 -8.07 -5.55
C GLY A 461 29.33 -7.19 -5.64
N ASP A 462 29.60 -6.56 -6.79
CA ASP A 462 30.77 -5.68 -6.98
C ASP A 462 30.53 -4.27 -6.43
N GLY A 463 30.50 -4.13 -5.11
CA GLY A 463 30.32 -2.86 -4.43
C GLY A 463 31.37 -1.81 -4.82
N ALA A 464 32.63 -2.23 -5.06
CA ALA A 464 33.70 -1.32 -5.43
C ALA A 464 33.47 -0.66 -6.81
N ILE A 465 32.97 -1.41 -7.78
CA ILE A 465 32.57 -0.86 -9.09
C ILE A 465 31.30 -0.02 -8.96
N ALA A 466 30.32 -0.44 -8.15
CA ALA A 466 29.10 0.34 -7.92
C ALA A 466 29.44 1.74 -7.34
N ASP A 467 30.29 1.83 -6.33
CA ASP A 467 30.74 3.09 -5.74
C ASP A 467 31.54 3.97 -6.72
N LYS A 468 32.34 3.36 -7.57
CA LYS A 468 33.06 4.07 -8.63
C LYS A 468 32.10 4.67 -9.67
N ILE A 469 31.04 3.95 -10.05
CA ILE A 469 30.04 4.42 -11.00
C ILE A 469 29.35 5.68 -10.47
N LEU A 470 28.97 5.72 -9.19
CA LEU A 470 28.33 6.89 -8.58
C LEU A 470 29.22 8.15 -8.56
N LYS A 471 30.55 7.94 -8.52
CA LYS A 471 31.56 9.02 -8.51
C LYS A 471 32.05 9.43 -9.91
N THR A 472 31.63 8.74 -10.96
CA THR A 472 32.13 8.96 -12.31
C THR A 472 31.14 9.85 -13.08
N PRO A 473 31.51 11.06 -13.52
CA PRO A 473 30.58 11.97 -14.19
C PRO A 473 30.16 11.52 -15.60
N SER A 474 31.07 10.87 -16.32
CA SER A 474 30.87 10.53 -17.75
C SER A 474 30.10 9.22 -17.94
N PRO A 475 28.93 9.22 -18.61
CA PRO A 475 28.18 7.99 -18.91
C PRO A 475 28.99 7.02 -19.81
N LYS A 476 29.88 7.52 -20.69
CA LYS A 476 30.79 6.68 -21.49
C LYS A 476 31.79 5.94 -20.61
N ALA A 477 32.34 6.61 -19.59
CA ALA A 477 33.25 6.01 -18.62
C ALA A 477 32.52 4.99 -17.71
N VAL A 478 31.30 5.31 -17.29
CA VAL A 478 30.42 4.41 -16.52
C VAL A 478 30.12 3.12 -17.30
N LYS A 479 29.80 3.22 -18.59
CA LYS A 479 29.63 2.05 -19.46
C LYS A 479 30.91 1.18 -19.55
N ALA A 480 32.09 1.80 -19.52
CA ALA A 480 33.36 1.07 -19.47
C ALA A 480 33.60 0.39 -18.12
N LEU A 481 33.18 1.01 -17.00
CA LEU A 481 33.22 0.39 -15.67
C LEU A 481 32.29 -0.82 -15.58
N GLY A 482 31.09 -0.74 -16.12
CA GLY A 482 30.14 -1.84 -16.16
C GLY A 482 30.61 -3.10 -16.90
N LYS A 483 31.63 -2.97 -17.80
CA LYS A 483 32.29 -4.11 -18.43
C LYS A 483 33.32 -4.81 -17.50
N LYS A 484 33.70 -4.16 -16.41
CA LYS A 484 34.69 -4.65 -15.44
C LYS A 484 34.07 -5.25 -14.20
N VAL A 485 32.75 -5.38 -14.13
CA VAL A 485 32.02 -6.01 -13.02
C VAL A 485 32.51 -7.45 -12.87
N LYS A 486 32.96 -7.80 -11.66
CA LYS A 486 33.41 -9.14 -11.30
C LYS A 486 32.24 -10.11 -11.24
N ASP A 487 32.54 -11.39 -11.36
CA ASP A 487 31.56 -12.49 -11.23
C ASP A 487 30.30 -12.32 -12.11
N PHE A 488 30.45 -11.61 -13.24
CA PHE A 488 29.36 -11.34 -14.16
C PHE A 488 28.91 -12.60 -14.89
N VAL A 489 27.65 -12.99 -14.67
CA VAL A 489 26.96 -14.09 -15.38
C VAL A 489 25.95 -13.51 -16.35
N LYS A 490 26.21 -13.71 -17.65
CA LYS A 490 25.39 -13.13 -18.73
C LYS A 490 23.93 -13.60 -18.67
N GLU A 491 23.70 -14.87 -18.41
CA GLU A 491 22.38 -15.51 -18.35
C GLU A 491 21.52 -14.93 -17.20
N GLU A 492 22.13 -14.62 -16.07
CA GLU A 492 21.47 -13.96 -14.93
C GLU A 492 21.13 -12.49 -15.26
N TRP A 493 22.08 -11.78 -15.88
CA TRP A 493 21.86 -10.40 -16.29
C TRP A 493 20.80 -10.29 -17.37
N ASP A 494 20.75 -11.22 -18.31
CA ASP A 494 19.75 -11.21 -19.40
C ASP A 494 18.31 -11.38 -18.87
N LYS A 495 18.11 -11.99 -17.68
CA LYS A 495 16.79 -12.09 -17.01
C LYS A 495 16.28 -10.78 -16.43
N THR A 496 17.17 -9.88 -16.02
CA THR A 496 16.83 -8.69 -15.21
C THR A 496 17.06 -7.36 -15.93
N LYS A 497 17.97 -7.30 -16.89
CA LYS A 497 18.43 -6.07 -17.56
C LYS A 497 17.30 -5.21 -18.14
N ASP A 498 16.26 -5.84 -18.71
CA ASP A 498 15.16 -5.13 -19.35
C ASP A 498 14.28 -4.42 -18.31
N GLY A 499 14.01 -5.09 -17.17
CA GLY A 499 13.30 -4.49 -16.05
C GLY A 499 14.07 -3.33 -15.41
N ILE A 500 15.39 -3.50 -15.25
CA ILE A 500 16.28 -2.46 -14.73
C ILE A 500 16.32 -1.24 -15.65
N MET A 501 16.43 -1.44 -16.98
CA MET A 501 16.41 -0.36 -17.95
C MET A 501 15.07 0.37 -17.93
N ARG A 502 13.95 -0.37 -17.93
CA ARG A 502 12.58 0.19 -17.88
C ARG A 502 12.38 1.08 -16.65
N MET A 503 12.86 0.64 -15.49
CA MET A 503 12.77 1.40 -14.23
C MET A 503 13.49 2.74 -14.34
N ALA A 504 14.73 2.75 -14.85
CA ALA A 504 15.51 3.96 -15.00
C ALA A 504 14.93 4.92 -16.04
N VAL A 505 14.50 4.40 -17.20
CA VAL A 505 13.83 5.19 -18.23
C VAL A 505 12.56 5.82 -17.69
N LYS A 506 11.71 5.05 -17.01
CA LYS A 506 10.48 5.55 -16.38
C LYS A 506 10.77 6.63 -15.33
N ALA A 507 11.73 6.41 -14.44
CA ALA A 507 12.14 7.38 -13.42
C ALA A 507 12.60 8.70 -14.04
N LYS A 508 13.45 8.65 -15.09
CA LYS A 508 13.92 9.83 -15.81
C LYS A 508 12.76 10.66 -16.36
N PHE A 509 11.85 10.06 -17.11
CA PHE A 509 10.78 10.82 -17.78
C PHE A 509 9.66 11.26 -16.83
N ILE A 510 9.42 10.55 -15.72
CA ILE A 510 8.46 10.97 -14.71
C ILE A 510 9.01 12.15 -13.89
N GLN A 511 10.29 12.13 -13.56
CA GLN A 511 10.92 13.16 -12.73
C GLN A 511 11.29 14.44 -13.52
N HIS A 512 11.21 14.40 -14.85
CA HIS A 512 11.50 15.55 -15.72
C HIS A 512 10.30 15.89 -16.61
N PRO A 513 9.43 16.84 -16.21
CA PRO A 513 8.22 17.21 -16.97
C PRO A 513 8.50 17.72 -18.39
N ASP A 514 9.63 18.40 -18.59
CA ASP A 514 10.11 18.86 -19.90
C ASP A 514 10.48 17.67 -20.81
N LEU A 515 11.17 16.67 -20.29
CA LEU A 515 11.49 15.44 -21.02
C LEU A 515 10.23 14.59 -21.27
N LYS A 516 9.30 14.53 -20.30
CA LYS A 516 7.99 13.93 -20.52
C LYS A 516 7.27 14.58 -21.70
N THR A 517 7.22 15.91 -21.72
CA THR A 517 6.62 16.66 -22.83
C THR A 517 7.32 16.33 -24.14
N LYS A 518 8.66 16.26 -24.14
CA LYS A 518 9.44 15.91 -25.32
C LYS A 518 9.15 14.49 -25.82
N LEU A 519 8.96 13.54 -24.93
CA LEU A 519 8.54 12.17 -25.31
C LEU A 519 7.13 12.17 -25.92
N LEU A 520 6.19 12.93 -25.36
CA LEU A 520 4.82 13.04 -25.86
C LEU A 520 4.75 13.75 -27.23
N GLU A 521 5.65 14.70 -27.53
CA GLU A 521 5.78 15.34 -28.85
C GLU A 521 6.13 14.36 -29.99
N THR A 522 6.65 13.18 -29.67
CA THR A 522 6.87 12.13 -30.65
C THR A 522 5.56 11.59 -31.26
N GLY A 523 4.40 11.87 -30.65
CA GLY A 523 3.07 11.49 -31.14
C GLY A 523 2.92 9.98 -31.27
N LYS A 524 2.47 9.51 -32.44
CA LYS A 524 2.35 8.07 -32.76
C LYS A 524 3.55 7.53 -33.53
N ARG A 525 4.57 8.34 -33.77
CA ARG A 525 5.72 7.94 -34.56
C ARG A 525 6.50 6.82 -33.90
N PRO A 526 7.04 5.86 -34.67
CA PRO A 526 8.01 4.90 -34.18
C PRO A 526 9.24 5.61 -33.60
N ILE A 527 9.77 5.11 -32.49
CA ILE A 527 10.97 5.65 -31.84
C ILE A 527 12.09 4.62 -31.95
N GLY A 528 13.29 5.05 -32.39
CA GLY A 528 14.42 4.16 -32.57
C GLY A 528 15.75 4.76 -32.10
N GLU A 529 16.55 3.99 -31.35
CA GLU A 529 17.94 4.33 -31.06
C GLU A 529 18.81 3.96 -32.29
N ALA A 530 19.29 4.96 -33.04
CA ALA A 530 20.02 4.78 -34.27
C ALA A 530 21.50 4.40 -34.03
N SER A 531 21.69 3.25 -33.39
CA SER A 531 23.00 2.68 -33.09
C SER A 531 23.35 1.55 -34.07
N ALA A 532 24.34 1.75 -34.92
CA ALA A 532 24.80 0.72 -35.86
C ALA A 532 25.45 -0.51 -35.17
N ARG A 533 25.95 -0.32 -33.94
CA ARG A 533 26.66 -1.37 -33.18
C ARG A 533 25.78 -2.09 -32.17
N ASP A 534 24.66 -1.48 -31.77
CA ASP A 534 23.77 -2.08 -30.78
C ASP A 534 22.52 -2.62 -31.48
N LYS A 535 22.48 -3.94 -31.60
CA LYS A 535 21.33 -4.65 -32.20
C LYS A 535 20.30 -5.08 -31.16
N TYR A 536 20.56 -4.86 -29.85
CA TYR A 536 19.62 -5.21 -28.81
C TYR A 536 18.81 -3.98 -28.37
N TRP A 537 19.48 -2.94 -27.86
CA TRP A 537 18.82 -1.72 -27.41
C TRP A 537 18.41 -0.83 -28.59
N GLY A 538 19.25 -0.77 -29.63
CA GLY A 538 19.05 0.06 -30.81
C GLY A 538 18.49 -0.66 -32.04
N ILE A 539 18.28 0.11 -33.09
CA ILE A 539 17.76 -0.37 -34.40
C ILE A 539 18.80 -1.13 -35.21
N GLY A 540 20.08 -1.17 -34.79
CA GLY A 540 21.16 -1.90 -35.45
C GLY A 540 21.66 -1.26 -36.76
N THR A 541 21.28 -0.01 -37.01
CA THR A 541 21.77 0.80 -38.14
C THR A 541 21.91 2.26 -37.71
N SER A 542 22.68 3.07 -38.44
CA SER A 542 22.81 4.50 -38.17
C SER A 542 21.70 5.31 -38.87
N ALA A 543 21.42 6.51 -38.36
CA ALA A 543 20.31 7.34 -38.77
C ALA A 543 20.40 7.82 -40.24
N ASP A 544 21.59 7.88 -40.79
CA ASP A 544 21.89 8.32 -42.16
C ASP A 544 21.64 7.26 -43.25
N THR A 545 21.22 6.07 -42.87
CA THR A 545 20.93 4.98 -43.81
C THR A 545 19.46 4.97 -44.24
N SER A 546 19.17 4.60 -45.47
CA SER A 546 17.80 4.45 -45.98
C SER A 546 16.96 3.43 -45.18
N LYS A 547 17.61 2.46 -44.51
CA LYS A 547 16.96 1.49 -43.65
C LYS A 547 16.44 2.10 -42.33
N ALA A 548 17.04 3.19 -41.89
CA ALA A 548 16.66 3.83 -40.63
C ALA A 548 15.24 4.44 -40.69
N ASN A 549 14.85 4.92 -41.87
CA ASN A 549 13.54 5.56 -42.10
C ASN A 549 12.38 4.56 -42.25
N ASP A 550 12.68 3.27 -42.32
CA ASP A 550 11.67 2.22 -42.43
C ASP A 550 11.78 1.24 -41.23
N PRO A 551 10.89 1.37 -40.24
CA PRO A 551 10.92 0.52 -39.05
C PRO A 551 10.86 -0.99 -39.34
N SER A 552 10.27 -1.40 -40.47
CA SER A 552 10.19 -2.80 -40.87
C SER A 552 11.55 -3.39 -41.32
N LYS A 553 12.50 -2.51 -41.63
CA LYS A 553 13.85 -2.87 -42.11
C LYS A 553 14.93 -2.75 -41.03
N TRP A 554 14.56 -2.44 -39.81
CA TRP A 554 15.53 -2.33 -38.72
C TRP A 554 16.15 -3.68 -38.35
N PRO A 555 17.48 -3.84 -38.48
CA PRO A 555 18.14 -5.12 -38.19
C PRO A 555 18.29 -5.40 -36.69
N GLY A 556 18.04 -4.43 -35.84
CA GLY A 556 18.11 -4.54 -34.37
C GLY A 556 16.73 -4.74 -33.71
N LYS A 557 16.72 -5.21 -32.48
CA LYS A 557 15.49 -5.45 -31.70
C LYS A 557 14.82 -4.17 -31.24
N ASN A 558 15.56 -3.07 -31.12
CA ASN A 558 15.11 -1.75 -30.67
C ASN A 558 14.36 -1.79 -29.34
N VAL A 559 14.91 -2.51 -28.36
CA VAL A 559 14.24 -2.69 -27.04
C VAL A 559 14.05 -1.35 -26.34
N LEU A 560 15.04 -0.43 -26.40
CA LEU A 560 14.92 0.90 -25.80
C LEU A 560 13.83 1.74 -26.46
N GLY A 561 13.76 1.77 -27.79
CA GLY A 561 12.73 2.50 -28.51
C GLY A 561 11.32 1.96 -28.21
N LYS A 562 11.17 0.63 -28.08
CA LYS A 562 9.91 0.00 -27.65
C LYS A 562 9.51 0.43 -26.25
N MET A 563 10.44 0.43 -25.28
CA MET A 563 10.19 0.91 -23.92
C MET A 563 9.75 2.38 -23.89
N LEU A 564 10.36 3.24 -24.71
CA LEU A 564 9.95 4.64 -24.81
C LEU A 564 8.55 4.80 -25.41
N MET A 565 8.19 4.01 -26.42
CA MET A 565 6.84 4.02 -27.01
C MET A 565 5.78 3.51 -26.03
N GLU A 566 6.09 2.48 -25.27
CA GLU A 566 5.22 1.95 -24.19
C GLU A 566 5.03 2.99 -23.09
N LEU A 567 6.13 3.59 -22.61
CA LEU A 567 6.09 4.66 -21.61
C LEU A 567 5.31 5.88 -22.09
N ARG A 568 5.48 6.29 -23.37
CA ARG A 568 4.69 7.34 -23.98
C ARG A 568 3.19 7.05 -23.91
N THR A 569 2.79 5.82 -24.20
CA THR A 569 1.39 5.39 -24.13
C THR A 569 0.88 5.45 -22.69
N GLU A 570 1.66 4.97 -21.72
CA GLU A 570 1.35 5.07 -20.28
C GLU A 570 1.18 6.53 -19.81
N LEU A 571 1.98 7.46 -20.37
CA LEU A 571 1.97 8.88 -19.97
C LEU A 571 0.91 9.72 -20.71
N THR A 572 0.26 9.16 -21.74
CA THR A 572 -0.83 9.80 -22.50
C THR A 572 -2.21 9.48 -21.91
N GLN A 573 -2.32 8.36 -21.19
CA GLN A 573 -3.52 7.95 -20.45
C GLN A 573 -3.64 8.70 -19.12
#